data_f894adab84d6cc03c5fae30aff94ce4b
#
_entry.id   f894adab84d6cc03c5fae30aff94ce4b
#
_cell.length_a   1.000
_cell.length_b   1.000
_cell.length_c   1.000
_cell.angle_alpha   90.00
_cell.angle_beta   90.00
_cell.angle_gamma   90.00
#
_symmetry.space_group_name_H-M   'P 1'
#
loop_
_entity.id
_entity.type
_entity.pdbx_description
1 polymer ?
#
loop_
_entity_poly.entity_id
_entity_poly.type
_entity_poly.pdbx_seq_one_letter_code
_entity_poly.pdbx_strand_id
1 'polypeptide(L)'
;MKIEIFTSHDSRDCGTCGTNYDEGGHVLIDGKEVFRYDPLASCWGNANYSEGDLLFLALREIGIEVTVDDEVPYSLTKYNGDVE
;
A
#
# COMPACT_ATOMS: atom_id res chain seq x y z
N MET A 1 6.99 -18.07 11.38
CA MET A 1 7.10 -16.71 10.79
C MET A 1 6.02 -15.82 11.37
N LYS A 2 6.41 -14.67 11.85
CA LYS A 2 5.47 -13.70 12.39
C LYS A 2 5.39 -12.51 11.45
N ILE A 3 4.18 -12.16 11.03
CA ILE A 3 3.95 -11.03 10.13
C ILE A 3 3.13 -9.99 10.87
N GLU A 4 3.63 -8.76 10.91
CA GLU A 4 2.93 -7.66 11.55
C GLU A 4 2.68 -6.57 10.52
N ILE A 5 1.45 -6.14 10.41
CA ILE A 5 1.04 -5.14 9.44
C ILE A 5 0.54 -3.91 10.19
N PHE A 6 1.14 -2.77 9.89
CA PHE A 6 0.77 -1.51 10.53
C PHE A 6 0.27 -0.56 9.45
N THR A 7 -0.93 -0.05 9.64
CA THR A 7 -1.51 0.87 8.67
C THR A 7 -1.39 2.30 9.18
N SER A 8 -1.27 3.22 8.25
CA SER A 8 -1.22 4.64 8.58
C SER A 8 -1.90 5.42 7.47
N HIS A 9 -2.24 6.66 7.74
CA HIS A 9 -2.89 7.49 6.75
C HIS A 9 -2.49 8.95 6.94
N ASP A 10 -2.68 9.73 5.89
CA ASP A 10 -2.48 11.16 5.91
C ASP A 10 -3.64 11.80 5.19
N SER A 11 -4.04 12.98 5.63
CA SER A 11 -5.09 13.72 4.95
C SER A 11 -4.72 15.19 4.92
N ARG A 12 -5.07 15.85 3.82
CA ARG A 12 -4.82 17.28 3.67
C ARG A 12 -5.97 17.95 2.95
N ASP A 13 -6.28 19.14 3.37
CA ASP A 13 -7.29 19.96 2.71
C ASP A 13 -6.63 20.79 1.62
N CYS A 14 -7.26 20.80 0.47
CA CYS A 14 -6.83 21.60 -0.65
C CYS A 14 -7.96 22.56 -1.02
N GLY A 15 -7.64 23.82 -1.17
CA GLY A 15 -8.65 24.82 -1.49
C GLY A 15 -9.33 24.60 -2.83
N THR A 16 -8.68 23.85 -3.73
CA THR A 16 -9.20 23.60 -5.08
C THR A 16 -9.81 22.21 -5.20
N CYS A 17 -9.17 21.23 -4.60
CA CYS A 17 -9.55 19.83 -4.80
C CYS A 17 -10.43 19.25 -3.70
N GLY A 18 -10.53 19.93 -2.57
CA GLY A 18 -11.18 19.41 -1.40
C GLY A 18 -10.19 18.63 -0.53
N THR A 19 -10.66 17.62 0.15
CA THR A 19 -9.81 16.84 1.04
C THR A 19 -9.20 15.66 0.29
N ASN A 20 -7.90 15.49 0.43
CA ASN A 20 -7.18 14.37 -0.15
C ASN A 20 -6.75 13.42 0.94
N TYR A 21 -6.78 12.12 0.65
CA TYR A 21 -6.40 11.07 1.58
C TYR A 21 -5.38 10.16 0.94
N ASP A 22 -4.38 9.78 1.73
CA ASP A 22 -3.38 8.83 1.28
C ASP A 22 -3.24 7.77 2.37
N GLU A 23 -3.22 6.51 1.99
CA GLU A 23 -3.17 5.40 2.95
C GLU A 23 -2.02 4.47 2.63
N GLY A 24 -1.34 4.05 3.67
CA GLY A 24 -0.20 3.16 3.52
C GLY A 24 0.11 2.46 4.84
N GLY A 25 1.38 2.26 5.10
CA GLY A 25 1.82 1.60 6.31
C GLY A 25 3.12 0.86 6.10
N HIS A 26 3.37 -0.09 6.98
CA HIS A 26 4.59 -0.88 6.85
C HIS A 26 4.35 -2.29 7.36
N VAL A 27 5.23 -3.19 6.98
CA VAL A 27 5.12 -4.61 7.31
C VAL A 27 6.44 -5.10 7.88
N LEU A 28 6.34 -5.79 9.01
CA LEU A 28 7.49 -6.46 9.63
C LEU A 28 7.31 -7.96 9.47
N ILE A 29 8.35 -8.64 9.09
CA ILE A 29 8.37 -10.10 9.06
C ILE A 29 9.49 -10.54 9.99
N ASP A 30 9.09 -11.28 11.03
CA ASP A 30 10.00 -11.73 12.08
C ASP A 30 10.79 -10.56 12.68
N GLY A 31 10.10 -9.43 12.86
CA GLY A 31 10.67 -8.26 13.49
C GLY A 31 11.47 -7.37 12.57
N LYS A 32 11.58 -7.73 11.30
CA LYS A 32 12.34 -6.95 10.34
C LYS A 32 11.40 -6.27 9.35
N GLU A 33 11.59 -4.97 9.16
CA GLU A 33 10.78 -4.23 8.21
C GLU A 33 11.16 -4.63 6.79
N VAL A 34 10.16 -5.09 6.03
CA VAL A 34 10.37 -5.53 4.66
C VAL A 34 9.68 -4.65 3.64
N PHE A 35 8.73 -3.85 4.07
CA PHE A 35 8.05 -2.91 3.18
C PHE A 35 7.55 -1.73 3.98
N ARG A 36 7.65 -0.54 3.37
CA ARG A 36 7.14 0.69 3.97
C ARG A 36 6.67 1.65 2.90
N TYR A 37 5.51 2.20 3.12
CA TYR A 37 5.02 3.33 2.35
C TYR A 37 4.48 4.36 3.35
N ASP A 38 5.12 5.51 3.41
CA ASP A 38 4.69 6.58 4.31
C ASP A 38 3.71 7.47 3.54
N PRO A 39 2.45 7.51 3.97
CA PRO A 39 1.46 8.28 3.23
C PRO A 39 1.70 9.77 3.29
N LEU A 40 1.44 10.42 2.17
CA LEU A 40 1.51 11.87 2.06
C LEU A 40 0.44 12.30 1.10
N ALA A 41 -0.65 12.84 1.63
CA ALA A 41 -1.78 13.25 0.81
C ALA A 41 -1.40 14.41 -0.11
N SER A 42 -1.85 14.35 -1.34
CA SER A 42 -1.55 15.39 -2.33
C SER A 42 -2.68 15.50 -3.35
N CYS A 43 -2.63 16.55 -4.13
CA CYS A 43 -3.59 16.75 -5.22
C CYS A 43 -3.22 15.97 -6.47
N TRP A 44 -2.03 15.41 -6.51
CA TRP A 44 -1.51 14.75 -7.72
C TRP A 44 -1.90 13.30 -7.83
N GLY A 45 -2.16 12.68 -6.73
CA GLY A 45 -2.51 11.28 -6.70
C GLY A 45 -2.16 10.70 -5.35
N ASN A 46 -2.95 9.75 -4.92
CA ASN A 46 -2.79 9.18 -3.61
C ASN A 46 -2.89 7.66 -3.71
N ALA A 47 -2.25 6.99 -2.78
CA ALA A 47 -2.34 5.55 -2.68
C ALA A 47 -3.44 5.19 -1.70
N ASN A 48 -3.91 3.96 -1.80
CA ASN A 48 -4.94 3.47 -0.90
C ASN A 48 -4.64 2.00 -0.63
N TYR A 49 -3.60 1.78 0.15
CA TYR A 49 -3.16 0.42 0.46
C TYR A 49 -3.89 -0.13 1.66
N SER A 50 -4.62 -1.21 1.45
CA SER A 50 -5.24 -1.94 2.54
C SER A 50 -4.20 -2.87 3.17
N GLU A 51 -4.59 -3.51 4.27
CA GLU A 51 -3.71 -4.48 4.92
C GLU A 51 -3.31 -5.60 3.97
N GLY A 52 -4.25 -6.07 3.16
CA GLY A 52 -3.96 -7.11 2.19
C GLY A 52 -2.97 -6.65 1.13
N ASP A 53 -3.09 -5.40 0.70
CA ASP A 53 -2.16 -4.84 -0.28
C ASP A 53 -0.75 -4.74 0.29
N LEU A 54 -0.64 -4.30 1.52
CA LEU A 54 0.65 -4.18 2.19
C LEU A 54 1.30 -5.55 2.34
N LEU A 55 0.52 -6.55 2.73
CA LEU A 55 1.03 -7.90 2.86
C LEU A 55 1.53 -8.44 1.52
N PHE A 56 0.76 -8.24 0.47
CA PHE A 56 1.15 -8.70 -0.85
C PHE A 56 2.47 -8.06 -1.29
N LEU A 57 2.58 -6.74 -1.11
CA LEU A 57 3.78 -6.03 -1.51
C LEU A 57 5.00 -6.47 -0.69
N ALA A 58 4.79 -6.73 0.60
CA ALA A 58 5.87 -7.20 1.45
C ALA A 58 6.37 -8.58 1.01
N LEU A 59 5.44 -9.47 0.68
CA LEU A 59 5.83 -10.82 0.23
C LEU A 59 6.59 -10.76 -1.09
N ARG A 60 6.20 -9.87 -1.99
CA ARG A 60 6.94 -9.67 -3.23
C ARG A 60 8.35 -9.18 -2.95
N GLU A 61 8.51 -8.30 -1.98
CA GLU A 61 9.81 -7.74 -1.64
C GLU A 61 10.80 -8.80 -1.18
N ILE A 62 10.33 -9.82 -0.51
CA ILE A 62 11.21 -10.89 -0.04
C ILE A 62 11.25 -12.07 -1.01
N GLY A 63 10.72 -11.89 -2.22
CA GLY A 63 10.84 -12.88 -3.27
C GLY A 63 9.81 -13.98 -3.28
N ILE A 64 8.71 -13.81 -2.54
CA ILE A 64 7.64 -14.79 -2.55
C ILE A 64 6.64 -14.42 -3.61
N GLU A 65 6.37 -15.36 -4.51
CA GLU A 65 5.37 -15.16 -5.54
C GLU A 65 4.00 -15.51 -4.98
N VAL A 66 3.07 -14.59 -5.13
CA VAL A 66 1.70 -14.77 -4.66
C VAL A 66 0.75 -14.68 -5.83
N THR A 67 -0.06 -15.70 -6.01
CA THR A 67 -1.10 -15.69 -7.04
C THR A 67 -2.45 -15.74 -6.37
N VAL A 68 -3.39 -14.99 -6.93
CA VAL A 68 -4.76 -15.00 -6.47
C VAL A 68 -5.57 -15.70 -7.54
N ASP A 69 -6.35 -16.68 -7.12
CA ASP A 69 -7.19 -17.42 -8.07
C ASP A 69 -8.13 -16.48 -8.79
N ASP A 70 -8.21 -16.67 -10.05
CA ASP A 70 -9.20 -16.03 -10.91
C ASP A 70 -9.02 -14.54 -11.14
N GLU A 71 -8.44 -13.80 -10.24
CA GLU A 71 -8.28 -12.37 -10.47
C GLU A 71 -7.21 -11.77 -9.62
N VAL A 72 -6.61 -10.73 -10.15
CA VAL A 72 -5.63 -9.93 -9.42
C VAL A 72 -6.43 -8.93 -8.58
N PRO A 73 -6.05 -8.72 -7.31
CA PRO A 73 -6.72 -7.72 -6.50
C PRO A 73 -6.76 -6.37 -7.22
N TYR A 74 -7.90 -5.74 -7.16
CA TYR A 74 -8.11 -4.49 -7.87
C TYR A 74 -7.04 -3.44 -7.58
N SER A 75 -6.69 -3.29 -6.32
CA SER A 75 -5.69 -2.31 -5.91
C SER A 75 -4.33 -2.57 -6.53
N LEU A 76 -3.96 -3.82 -6.68
CA LEU A 76 -2.69 -4.18 -7.30
C LEU A 76 -2.70 -3.91 -8.78
N THR A 77 -3.81 -4.20 -9.44
CA THR A 77 -3.93 -3.93 -10.85
C THR A 77 -3.84 -2.42 -11.11
N LYS A 78 -4.54 -1.66 -10.29
CA LYS A 78 -4.51 -0.22 -10.39
C LYS A 78 -3.12 0.34 -10.12
N TYR A 79 -2.48 -0.19 -9.09
CA TYR A 79 -1.15 0.25 -8.72
C TYR A 79 -0.15 0.00 -9.86
N ASN A 80 -0.21 -1.17 -10.46
CA ASN A 80 0.69 -1.50 -11.56
C ASN A 80 0.47 -0.57 -12.75
N GLY A 81 -0.76 -0.22 -13.00
CA GLY A 81 -1.07 0.71 -14.07
C GLY A 81 -0.61 2.13 -13.78
N ASP A 82 -0.69 2.52 -12.52
CA ASP A 82 -0.31 3.86 -12.12
C ASP A 82 1.19 4.07 -12.10
N VAL A 83 1.93 3.03 -11.81
CA VAL A 83 3.38 3.12 -11.72
C VAL A 83 4.01 3.30 -13.09
N GLU A 84 3.39 2.78 -14.08
CA GLU A 84 3.88 2.89 -15.43
C GLU A 84 3.50 4.21 -16.06
#